data_688a01c05583107a331ad4585bd90fa8
#
_entry.id   688a01c05583107a331ad4585bd90fa8
#
_cell.length_a   1.000
_cell.length_b   1.000
_cell.length_c   1.000
_cell.angle_alpha   90.00
_cell.angle_beta   90.00
_cell.angle_gamma   90.00
#
_symmetry.space_group_name_H-M   'P 1'
#
loop_
_entity.id
_entity.type
_entity.pdbx_description
1 polymer ?
#
loop_
_entity_poly.entity_id
_entity_poly.type
_entity_poly.pdbx_seq_one_letter_code
_entity_poly.pdbx_strand_id
1 'polypeptide(L)'
;HEGYLAGKFHFATRALTSSDRSDMSLFNGNSTLLGDIRNAGVAVVDRVAGKTANYGNLTAANLKKALDGAAKAQVQVQAQVVDYNANSARFKVASESAGLLIYTDLWNSGWRVSVNGQPAPLIKAFHTFKAVEIGAGVSDVLFEYRSRAHDALVLMNITWLLLVLVLGLILLRRKAQY
;
A
#
# COMPACT_ATOMS: atom_id res chain seq x y z
N HIS A 1 -7.80 -17.63 10.70
CA HIS A 1 -7.57 -16.43 9.87
C HIS A 1 -6.14 -16.32 9.31
N GLU A 2 -5.13 -16.96 9.92
CA GLU A 2 -3.71 -16.83 9.51
C GLU A 2 -3.46 -17.35 8.08
N GLY A 3 -4.04 -18.48 7.69
CA GLY A 3 -3.84 -19.04 6.36
C GLY A 3 -4.41 -18.22 5.19
N TYR A 4 -5.48 -17.44 5.44
CA TYR A 4 -6.07 -16.57 4.41
C TYR A 4 -5.19 -15.35 4.10
N LEU A 5 -4.46 -14.85 5.10
CA LEU A 5 -3.62 -13.66 4.95
C LEU A 5 -2.22 -13.98 4.41
N ALA A 6 -1.71 -15.21 4.58
CA ALA A 6 -0.41 -15.62 4.07
C ALA A 6 -0.29 -15.47 2.53
N GLY A 7 -1.39 -15.66 1.79
CA GLY A 7 -1.43 -15.45 0.33
C GLY A 7 -1.55 -13.99 -0.13
N LYS A 8 -1.75 -13.03 0.79
CA LYS A 8 -1.96 -11.62 0.46
C LYS A 8 -0.67 -10.79 0.41
N PHE A 9 0.47 -11.40 0.71
CA PHE A 9 1.76 -10.70 0.70
C PHE A 9 2.71 -11.33 -0.29
N HIS A 10 3.43 -10.47 -0.99
CA HIS A 10 4.55 -10.84 -1.83
C HIS A 10 5.71 -9.91 -1.51
N PHE A 11 6.91 -10.45 -1.58
CA PHE A 11 8.11 -9.68 -1.43
C PHE A 11 8.89 -9.69 -2.74
N ALA A 12 9.35 -8.51 -3.16
CA ALA A 12 10.14 -8.35 -4.34
C ALA A 12 11.45 -7.62 -4.02
N THR A 13 12.57 -8.21 -4.42
CA THR A 13 13.90 -7.60 -4.28
C THR A 13 14.25 -6.71 -5.46
N ARG A 14 13.46 -6.76 -6.52
CA ARG A 14 13.64 -5.97 -7.74
C ARG A 14 12.31 -5.38 -8.17
N ALA A 15 12.37 -4.19 -8.72
CA ALA A 15 11.20 -3.53 -9.28
C ALA A 15 11.50 -2.92 -10.65
N LEU A 16 10.49 -2.95 -11.51
CA LEU A 16 10.47 -2.28 -12.80
C LEU A 16 9.31 -1.28 -12.82
N THR A 17 9.53 -0.08 -13.34
CA THR A 17 8.50 0.95 -13.42
C THR A 17 7.73 0.84 -14.72
N SER A 18 6.41 0.77 -14.60
CA SER A 18 5.48 0.95 -15.71
C SER A 18 5.08 2.43 -15.83
N SER A 19 5.11 2.95 -17.03
CA SER A 19 4.68 4.32 -17.32
C SER A 19 3.19 4.41 -17.61
N ASP A 20 2.60 3.35 -18.12
CA ASP A 20 1.20 3.28 -18.54
C ASP A 20 0.66 1.85 -18.39
N ARG A 21 -0.66 1.73 -18.34
CA ARG A 21 -1.36 0.43 -18.35
C ARG A 21 -1.07 -0.39 -19.61
N SER A 22 -0.75 0.25 -20.74
CA SER A 22 -0.35 -0.44 -21.95
C SER A 22 0.91 -1.29 -21.78
N ASP A 23 1.80 -0.91 -20.87
CA ASP A 23 3.00 -1.69 -20.54
C ASP A 23 2.62 -3.06 -19.97
N MET A 24 1.43 -3.18 -19.37
CA MET A 24 0.90 -4.46 -18.85
C MET A 24 0.46 -5.41 -19.97
N SER A 25 0.41 -4.96 -21.22
CA SER A 25 0.15 -5.83 -22.38
C SER A 25 1.18 -6.95 -22.53
N LEU A 26 2.40 -6.75 -21.97
CA LEU A 26 3.43 -7.79 -21.88
C LEU A 26 2.97 -9.03 -21.10
N PHE A 27 1.97 -8.87 -20.25
CA PHE A 27 1.41 -9.93 -19.41
C PHE A 27 0.09 -10.50 -19.94
N ASN A 28 -0.50 -9.88 -20.96
CA ASN A 28 -1.79 -10.30 -21.50
C ASN A 28 -1.70 -11.72 -22.09
N GLY A 29 -2.52 -12.60 -21.56
CA GLY A 29 -2.61 -14.00 -22.00
C GLY A 29 -1.49 -14.92 -21.50
N ASN A 30 -0.55 -14.41 -20.70
CA ASN A 30 0.55 -15.23 -20.19
C ASN A 30 0.49 -15.35 -18.65
N SER A 31 -0.36 -16.24 -18.16
CA SER A 31 -0.50 -16.51 -16.71
C SER A 31 0.78 -17.11 -16.10
N THR A 32 1.59 -17.84 -16.88
CA THR A 32 2.87 -18.38 -16.43
C THR A 32 3.87 -17.28 -16.13
N LEU A 33 3.93 -16.25 -16.96
CA LEU A 33 4.83 -15.11 -16.77
C LEU A 33 4.56 -14.35 -15.45
N LEU A 34 3.28 -14.21 -15.06
CA LEU A 34 2.95 -13.61 -13.75
C LEU A 34 3.42 -14.49 -12.59
N GLY A 35 3.31 -15.80 -12.73
CA GLY A 35 3.87 -16.76 -11.78
C GLY A 35 5.39 -16.66 -11.69
N ASP A 36 6.07 -16.57 -12.82
CA ASP A 36 7.53 -16.44 -12.89
C ASP A 36 8.02 -15.16 -12.26
N ILE A 37 7.36 -14.01 -12.51
CA ILE A 37 7.67 -12.71 -11.90
C ILE A 37 7.56 -12.79 -10.38
N ARG A 38 6.46 -13.37 -9.89
CA ARG A 38 6.23 -13.55 -8.46
C ARG A 38 7.31 -14.43 -7.83
N ASN A 39 7.59 -15.58 -8.43
CA ASN A 39 8.58 -16.53 -7.93
C ASN A 39 10.00 -15.97 -8.01
N ALA A 40 10.26 -15.11 -8.99
CA ALA A 40 11.53 -14.41 -9.16
C ALA A 40 11.72 -13.21 -8.22
N GLY A 41 10.72 -12.88 -7.40
CA GLY A 41 10.79 -11.70 -6.53
C GLY A 41 10.93 -10.38 -7.31
N VAL A 42 10.22 -10.26 -8.44
CA VAL A 42 10.19 -9.05 -9.26
C VAL A 42 8.83 -8.37 -9.10
N ALA A 43 8.81 -7.06 -8.92
CA ALA A 43 7.61 -6.25 -8.89
C ALA A 43 7.52 -5.34 -10.11
N VAL A 44 6.30 -5.06 -10.54
CA VAL A 44 6.01 -3.97 -11.47
C VAL A 44 5.30 -2.87 -10.69
N VAL A 45 5.84 -1.67 -10.72
CA VAL A 45 5.30 -0.54 -9.96
C VAL A 45 4.96 0.63 -10.89
N ASP A 46 3.92 1.38 -10.55
CA ASP A 46 3.57 2.59 -11.29
C ASP A 46 4.68 3.63 -11.11
N ARG A 47 5.01 4.33 -12.20
CA ARG A 47 5.99 5.40 -12.15
C ARG A 47 5.44 6.58 -11.35
N VAL A 48 6.12 6.94 -10.27
CA VAL A 48 5.82 8.11 -9.45
C VAL A 48 7.09 8.92 -9.31
N ALA A 49 7.07 10.17 -9.75
CA ALA A 49 8.22 11.06 -9.68
C ALA A 49 8.76 11.14 -8.23
N GLY A 50 10.07 10.99 -8.09
CA GLY A 50 10.75 11.02 -6.79
C GLY A 50 10.58 9.78 -5.90
N LYS A 51 9.66 8.86 -6.24
CA LYS A 51 9.40 7.64 -5.43
C LYS A 51 9.93 6.36 -6.08
N THR A 52 9.94 6.30 -7.40
CA THR A 52 10.33 5.11 -8.19
C THR A 52 11.48 5.42 -9.15
N ALA A 53 12.24 6.48 -8.89
CA ALA A 53 13.32 6.96 -9.76
C ALA A 53 14.47 5.94 -9.91
N ASN A 54 14.67 5.08 -8.92
CA ASN A 54 15.77 4.10 -8.89
C ASN A 54 15.42 2.79 -9.60
N TYR A 55 14.19 2.64 -10.08
CA TYR A 55 13.76 1.42 -10.75
C TYR A 55 13.88 1.55 -12.27
N GLY A 56 14.34 0.48 -12.92
CA GLY A 56 14.40 0.42 -14.38
C GLY A 56 13.02 0.45 -15.02
N ASN A 57 12.94 0.92 -16.27
CA ASN A 57 11.68 0.90 -17.02
C ASN A 57 11.24 -0.54 -17.33
N LEU A 58 9.94 -0.78 -17.34
CA LEU A 58 9.36 -2.04 -17.78
C LEU A 58 9.51 -2.15 -19.30
N THR A 59 10.42 -3.02 -19.74
CA THR A 59 10.62 -3.42 -21.11
C THR A 59 10.82 -4.93 -21.14
N ALA A 60 10.56 -5.58 -22.28
CA ALA A 60 10.79 -7.02 -22.43
C ALA A 60 12.24 -7.40 -22.09
N ALA A 61 13.22 -6.58 -22.49
CA ALA A 61 14.64 -6.80 -22.21
C ALA A 61 14.97 -6.69 -20.71
N ASN A 62 14.46 -5.65 -20.04
CA ASN A 62 14.68 -5.44 -18.61
C ASN A 62 13.96 -6.50 -17.78
N LEU A 63 12.76 -6.91 -18.19
CA LEU A 63 12.02 -7.97 -17.55
C LEU A 63 12.78 -9.31 -17.65
N LYS A 64 13.25 -9.67 -18.84
CA LYS A 64 14.06 -10.87 -19.04
C LYS A 64 15.32 -10.83 -18.15
N LYS A 65 16.07 -9.73 -18.14
CA LYS A 65 17.25 -9.56 -17.29
C LYS A 65 16.91 -9.69 -15.80
N ALA A 66 15.76 -9.16 -15.35
CA ALA A 66 15.32 -9.27 -13.97
C ALA A 66 14.98 -10.72 -13.60
N LEU A 67 14.33 -11.47 -14.49
CA LEU A 67 13.99 -12.88 -14.30
C LEU A 67 15.24 -13.77 -14.30
N ASP A 68 16.13 -13.61 -15.28
CA ASP A 68 17.37 -14.39 -15.39
C ASP A 68 18.28 -14.17 -14.17
N GLY A 69 18.31 -12.95 -13.64
CA GLY A 69 19.10 -12.62 -12.46
C GLY A 69 18.48 -13.09 -11.15
N ALA A 70 17.17 -13.32 -11.11
CA ALA A 70 16.43 -13.71 -9.91
C ALA A 70 16.58 -15.21 -9.58
N ALA A 71 16.84 -16.05 -10.57
CA ALA A 71 17.04 -17.48 -10.37
C ALA A 71 18.21 -17.79 -9.40
N LYS A 72 19.04 -16.79 -9.06
CA LYS A 72 20.20 -16.92 -8.17
C LYS A 72 20.00 -16.37 -6.75
N ALA A 73 18.89 -15.72 -6.44
CA ALA A 73 18.68 -15.05 -5.16
C ALA A 73 17.28 -15.37 -4.58
N GLN A 74 17.15 -16.54 -3.99
CA GLN A 74 16.02 -16.80 -3.09
C GLN A 74 16.27 -16.04 -1.78
N VAL A 75 15.53 -14.97 -1.58
CA VAL A 75 15.54 -14.22 -0.31
C VAL A 75 14.51 -14.82 0.61
N GLN A 76 14.95 -15.23 1.80
CA GLN A 76 14.01 -15.69 2.82
C GLN A 76 13.28 -14.47 3.40
N VAL A 77 11.97 -14.52 3.36
CA VAL A 77 11.09 -13.50 3.95
C VAL A 77 10.02 -14.19 4.78
N GLN A 78 9.91 -13.77 6.02
CA GLN A 78 8.86 -14.20 6.92
C GLN A 78 7.98 -12.99 7.23
N ALA A 79 6.68 -13.09 6.93
CA ALA A 79 5.71 -12.07 7.26
C ALA A 79 4.67 -12.65 8.22
N GLN A 80 4.52 -12.01 9.38
CA GLN A 80 3.52 -12.34 10.38
C GLN A 80 2.49 -11.22 10.46
N VAL A 81 1.21 -11.56 10.41
CA VAL A 81 0.12 -10.62 10.67
C VAL A 81 0.05 -10.37 12.16
N VAL A 82 0.15 -9.11 12.56
CA VAL A 82 0.03 -8.68 13.97
C VAL A 82 -1.40 -8.26 14.28
N ASP A 83 -1.99 -7.48 13.39
CA ASP A 83 -3.37 -7.00 13.49
C ASP A 83 -3.96 -6.81 12.10
N TYR A 84 -5.26 -7.04 11.98
CA TYR A 84 -5.98 -6.89 10.71
C TYR A 84 -7.44 -6.53 10.94
N ASN A 85 -7.87 -5.43 10.33
CA ASN A 85 -9.27 -5.03 10.27
C ASN A 85 -9.60 -4.38 8.93
N ALA A 86 -10.85 -3.90 8.75
CA ALA A 86 -11.29 -3.31 7.49
C ALA A 86 -10.48 -2.07 7.05
N ASN A 87 -9.89 -1.35 8.01
CA ASN A 87 -9.22 -0.07 7.77
C ASN A 87 -7.74 -0.09 8.12
N SER A 88 -7.21 -1.19 8.65
CA SER A 88 -5.80 -1.31 8.98
C SER A 88 -5.29 -2.73 8.83
N ALA A 89 -4.01 -2.84 8.50
CA ALA A 89 -3.30 -4.10 8.43
C ALA A 89 -1.87 -3.90 8.91
N ARG A 90 -1.47 -4.59 9.99
CA ARG A 90 -0.14 -4.50 10.60
C ARG A 90 0.60 -5.80 10.48
N PHE A 91 1.84 -5.72 10.03
CA PHE A 91 2.69 -6.87 9.75
C PHE A 91 4.05 -6.70 10.39
N LYS A 92 4.57 -7.79 10.94
CA LYS A 92 6.00 -7.96 11.20
C LYS A 92 6.62 -8.71 10.04
N VAL A 93 7.61 -8.11 9.41
CA VAL A 93 8.30 -8.70 8.25
C VAL A 93 9.78 -8.81 8.56
N ALA A 94 10.31 -10.02 8.51
CA ALA A 94 11.74 -10.28 8.59
C ALA A 94 12.25 -10.62 7.19
N SER A 95 13.23 -9.88 6.70
CA SER A 95 13.85 -10.07 5.39
C SER A 95 15.36 -9.96 5.47
N GLU A 96 16.08 -10.84 4.78
CA GLU A 96 17.56 -10.79 4.71
C GLU A 96 18.06 -9.62 3.85
N SER A 97 17.21 -9.07 2.99
CA SER A 97 17.57 -7.96 2.09
C SER A 97 16.49 -6.88 2.04
N ALA A 98 16.89 -5.69 1.65
CA ALA A 98 15.94 -4.62 1.34
C ALA A 98 15.09 -5.00 0.10
N GLY A 99 13.83 -4.54 0.07
CA GLY A 99 12.94 -4.81 -1.05
C GLY A 99 11.56 -4.17 -0.87
N LEU A 100 10.63 -4.59 -1.72
CA LEU A 100 9.24 -4.16 -1.72
C LEU A 100 8.36 -5.22 -1.07
N LEU A 101 7.66 -4.83 -0.01
CA LEU A 101 6.53 -5.59 0.52
C LEU A 101 5.28 -5.20 -0.26
N ILE A 102 4.69 -6.14 -0.97
CA ILE A 102 3.47 -5.96 -1.77
C ILE A 102 2.30 -6.56 -0.99
N TYR A 103 1.31 -5.74 -0.72
CA TYR A 103 0.06 -6.15 -0.12
C TYR A 103 -1.03 -6.21 -1.20
N THR A 104 -1.52 -7.42 -1.50
CA THR A 104 -2.45 -7.68 -2.61
C THR A 104 -3.89 -7.30 -2.27
N ASP A 105 -4.07 -6.12 -1.74
CA ASP A 105 -5.35 -5.50 -1.56
C ASP A 105 -5.43 -4.21 -2.38
N LEU A 106 -6.64 -3.81 -2.79
CA LEU A 106 -6.84 -2.72 -3.76
C LEU A 106 -6.19 -1.42 -3.29
N TRP A 107 -5.42 -0.82 -4.17
CA TRP A 107 -4.86 0.50 -3.96
C TRP A 107 -5.95 1.57 -4.00
N ASN A 108 -5.91 2.48 -3.05
CA ASN A 108 -6.74 3.68 -3.00
C ASN A 108 -5.93 4.82 -2.39
N SER A 109 -6.18 6.06 -2.80
CA SER A 109 -5.47 7.24 -2.31
C SER A 109 -5.68 7.55 -0.83
N GLY A 110 -6.67 6.95 -0.19
CA GLY A 110 -6.92 7.04 1.26
C GLY A 110 -5.99 6.18 2.11
N TRP A 111 -5.30 5.20 1.51
CA TRP A 111 -4.34 4.39 2.24
C TRP A 111 -3.04 5.16 2.52
N ARG A 112 -2.50 4.92 3.68
CA ARG A 112 -1.18 5.38 4.13
C ARG A 112 -0.41 4.19 4.65
N VAL A 113 0.91 4.32 4.69
CA VAL A 113 1.78 3.28 5.22
C VAL A 113 2.86 3.90 6.10
N SER A 114 3.18 3.22 7.17
CA SER A 114 4.35 3.50 8.00
C SER A 114 5.21 2.24 8.16
N VAL A 115 6.51 2.45 8.26
CA VAL A 115 7.50 1.40 8.51
C VAL A 115 8.26 1.79 9.78
N ASN A 116 8.26 0.91 10.77
CA ASN A 116 8.86 1.14 12.08
C ASN A 116 8.36 2.45 12.73
N GLY A 117 7.06 2.75 12.58
CA GLY A 117 6.42 3.95 13.10
C GLY A 117 6.69 5.24 12.29
N GLN A 118 7.51 5.19 11.24
CA GLN A 118 7.78 6.36 10.40
C GLN A 118 6.94 6.32 9.11
N PRO A 119 6.30 7.43 8.70
CA PRO A 119 5.59 7.50 7.44
C PRO A 119 6.48 7.11 6.27
N ALA A 120 5.98 6.25 5.39
CA ALA A 120 6.69 5.80 4.20
C ALA A 120 5.87 6.06 2.92
N PRO A 121 6.51 6.19 1.76
CA PRO A 121 5.82 6.32 0.50
C PRO A 121 4.99 5.07 0.18
N LEU A 122 3.68 5.26 -0.01
CA LEU A 122 2.83 4.20 -0.55
C LEU A 122 3.04 4.12 -2.06
N ILE A 123 3.46 2.96 -2.53
CA ILE A 123 3.73 2.66 -3.94
C ILE A 123 2.57 1.83 -4.48
N LYS A 124 2.20 2.06 -5.73
CA LYS A 124 1.20 1.24 -6.41
C LYS A 124 1.90 0.18 -7.24
N ALA A 125 1.62 -1.08 -6.94
CA ALA A 125 2.20 -2.23 -7.63
C ALA A 125 1.16 -2.90 -8.54
N PHE A 126 1.60 -3.34 -9.72
CA PHE A 126 0.77 -4.01 -10.73
C PHE A 126 -0.52 -3.23 -11.05
N HIS A 127 -0.47 -1.90 -11.01
CA HIS A 127 -1.60 -0.97 -11.20
C HIS A 127 -2.79 -1.17 -10.25
N THR A 128 -2.70 -2.07 -9.29
CA THR A 128 -3.84 -2.51 -8.48
C THR A 128 -3.52 -2.59 -7.00
N PHE A 129 -2.33 -3.02 -6.63
CA PHE A 129 -1.97 -3.37 -5.26
C PHE A 129 -1.16 -2.28 -4.56
N LYS A 130 -1.05 -2.39 -3.25
CA LYS A 130 -0.25 -1.51 -2.41
C LYS A 130 1.12 -2.12 -2.18
N ALA A 131 2.15 -1.29 -2.17
CA ALA A 131 3.50 -1.72 -1.83
C ALA A 131 4.23 -0.64 -1.01
N VAL A 132 5.23 -1.06 -0.26
CA VAL A 132 6.13 -0.20 0.50
C VAL A 132 7.53 -0.77 0.48
N GLU A 133 8.53 0.10 0.43
CA GLU A 133 9.93 -0.29 0.60
C GLU A 133 10.22 -0.61 2.06
N ILE A 134 10.91 -1.72 2.30
CA ILE A 134 11.41 -2.10 3.62
C ILE A 134 12.90 -2.41 3.54
N GLY A 135 13.62 -2.16 4.63
CA GLY A 135 15.03 -2.50 4.75
C GLY A 135 15.27 -3.98 5.04
N ALA A 136 16.53 -4.38 5.06
CA ALA A 136 16.94 -5.66 5.61
C ALA A 136 16.71 -5.68 7.14
N GLY A 137 16.44 -6.86 7.69
CA GLY A 137 16.15 -7.07 9.10
C GLY A 137 14.65 -7.17 9.37
N VAL A 138 14.24 -6.82 10.59
CA VAL A 138 12.84 -6.85 11.02
C VAL A 138 12.20 -5.49 10.84
N SER A 139 11.10 -5.43 10.12
CA SER A 139 10.30 -4.24 9.89
C SER A 139 8.89 -4.43 10.44
N ASP A 140 8.38 -3.41 11.14
CA ASP A 140 6.98 -3.30 11.54
C ASP A 140 6.27 -2.41 10.53
N VAL A 141 5.38 -2.98 9.73
CA VAL A 141 4.69 -2.29 8.63
C VAL A 141 3.22 -2.16 8.95
N LEU A 142 2.72 -0.92 8.95
CA LEU A 142 1.32 -0.62 9.20
C LEU A 142 0.72 0.09 7.98
N PHE A 143 -0.27 -0.53 7.36
CA PHE A 143 -1.15 0.10 6.39
C PHE A 143 -2.43 0.58 7.09
N GLU A 144 -2.78 1.85 6.91
CA GLU A 144 -4.00 2.45 7.46
C GLU A 144 -4.80 3.15 6.36
N TYR A 145 -6.10 2.92 6.35
CA TYR A 145 -7.03 3.63 5.49
C TYR A 145 -7.64 4.83 6.21
N ARG A 146 -7.46 6.03 5.66
CA ARG A 146 -8.08 7.27 6.14
C ARG A 146 -8.84 7.95 5.02
N SER A 147 -10.15 7.96 5.13
CA SER A 147 -11.01 8.65 4.18
C SER A 147 -11.11 10.13 4.54
N ARG A 148 -10.58 11.00 3.68
CA ARG A 148 -10.75 12.46 3.82
C ARG A 148 -12.21 12.88 3.83
N ALA A 149 -13.06 12.16 3.07
CA ALA A 149 -14.49 12.41 3.05
C ALA A 149 -15.15 12.10 4.41
N HIS A 150 -14.73 11.02 5.07
CA HIS A 150 -15.21 10.69 6.40
C HIS A 150 -14.83 11.78 7.42
N ASP A 151 -13.56 12.21 7.41
CA ASP A 151 -13.08 13.26 8.32
C ASP A 151 -13.84 14.59 8.10
N ALA A 152 -14.11 14.95 6.85
CA ALA A 152 -14.88 16.13 6.50
C ALA A 152 -16.35 16.02 6.97
N LEU A 153 -16.98 14.85 6.81
CA LEU A 153 -18.34 14.61 7.29
C LEU A 153 -18.41 14.68 8.82
N VAL A 154 -17.45 14.15 9.53
CA VAL A 154 -17.40 14.23 11.01
C VAL A 154 -17.27 15.68 11.45
N LEU A 155 -16.36 16.45 10.85
CA LEU A 155 -16.22 17.89 11.14
C LEU A 155 -17.51 18.66 10.86
N MET A 156 -18.18 18.41 9.74
CA MET A 156 -19.44 19.04 9.38
C MET A 156 -20.54 18.73 10.40
N ASN A 157 -20.66 17.49 10.85
CA ASN A 157 -21.62 17.09 11.87
C ASN A 157 -21.35 17.77 13.21
N ILE A 158 -20.09 17.82 13.66
CA ILE A 158 -19.71 18.52 14.89
C ILE A 158 -20.08 20.00 14.80
N THR A 159 -19.74 20.66 13.69
CA THR A 159 -20.06 22.07 13.46
C THR A 159 -21.57 22.32 13.50
N TRP A 160 -22.36 21.47 12.87
CA TRP A 160 -23.81 21.56 12.88
C TRP A 160 -24.39 21.41 14.29
N LEU A 161 -23.92 20.43 15.07
CA LEU A 161 -24.35 20.22 16.45
C LEU A 161 -24.03 21.43 17.34
N LEU A 162 -22.84 22.03 17.20
CA LEU A 162 -22.47 23.23 17.92
C LEU A 162 -23.38 24.41 17.56
N LEU A 163 -23.70 24.58 16.29
CA LEU A 163 -24.57 25.64 15.82
C LEU A 163 -26.00 25.50 16.40
N VAL A 164 -26.54 24.29 16.41
CA VAL A 164 -27.87 24.01 17.00
C VAL A 164 -27.86 24.28 18.51
N LEU A 165 -26.80 23.89 19.21
CA LEU A 165 -26.64 24.13 20.64
C LEU A 165 -26.60 25.62 20.95
N VAL A 166 -25.81 26.39 20.22
CA VAL A 166 -25.68 27.86 20.39
C VAL A 166 -27.01 28.52 20.12
N LEU A 167 -27.71 28.15 19.03
CA LEU A 167 -29.01 28.70 18.71
C LEU A 167 -30.04 28.39 19.81
N GLY A 168 -30.05 27.16 20.32
CA GLY A 168 -30.91 26.74 21.45
C GLY A 168 -30.66 27.57 22.71
N LEU A 169 -29.39 27.79 23.06
CA LEU A 169 -29.01 28.65 24.20
C LEU A 169 -29.46 30.12 24.04
N ILE A 170 -29.36 30.67 22.82
CA ILE A 170 -29.82 32.02 22.52
C ILE A 170 -31.33 32.11 22.69
N LEU A 171 -32.07 31.15 22.17
CA LEU A 171 -33.54 31.12 22.29
C LEU A 171 -34.01 30.96 23.74
N LEU A 172 -33.35 30.11 24.54
CA LEU A 172 -33.64 29.96 25.96
C LEU A 172 -33.38 31.25 26.75
N ARG A 173 -32.27 31.95 26.47
CA ARG A 173 -31.96 33.23 27.11
C ARG A 173 -32.99 34.30 26.77
N ARG A 174 -33.46 34.37 25.50
CA ARG A 174 -34.50 35.31 25.11
C ARG A 174 -35.82 35.04 25.84
N LYS A 175 -36.20 33.76 26.03
CA LYS A 175 -37.43 33.38 26.74
C LYS A 175 -37.38 33.67 28.24
N ALA A 176 -36.17 33.71 28.84
CA ALA A 176 -36.02 34.05 30.26
C ALA A 176 -36.03 35.56 30.56
N GLN A 177 -36.04 36.41 29.53
CA GLN A 177 -36.09 37.87 29.66
C GLN A 177 -37.50 38.45 29.51
N TYR A 178 -38.51 37.62 29.20
CA TYR A 178 -39.92 37.96 29.18
C TYR A 178 -40.69 37.26 30.31
#